data_449734a3758bbe9a95e717176f7ee1ee
#
_entry.id   449734a3758bbe9a95e717176f7ee1ee
#
_cell.length_a   1.000
_cell.length_b   1.000
_cell.length_c   1.000
_cell.angle_alpha   90.00
_cell.angle_beta   90.00
_cell.angle_gamma   90.00
#
_symmetry.space_group_name_H-M   'P 1'
#
loop_
_entity.id
_entity.type
_entity.pdbx_description
1 polymer ?
#
loop_
_entity_poly.entity_id
_entity_poly.type
_entity_poly.pdbx_seq_one_letter_code
_entity_poly.pdbx_strand_id
1 'polypeptide(L)'
;MDCGPSCLAMIVKYYGKDVSIEQLRKICSLGKDGVSLLGISKAAETIGLKTIGGRLSLNTLAHEISLPCIVHWNQNHFVVVYKIKKHNKEKYTVYVADPGKGHVTYTKEEFCEHWISTKTNGEEKGIALLLEPTEQFYAQNDTKAVPTQRRVKFLWNYLKKYKRFFTQLILGLLLGSLLQLIFPFLT
;
A
#
# COMPACT_ATOMS: atom_id res chain seq x y z
N MET A 1 6.23 0.20 -11.22
CA MET A 1 6.31 0.25 -9.74
C MET A 1 5.00 0.80 -9.18
N ASP A 2 4.37 0.08 -8.23
CA ASP A 2 3.02 0.39 -7.74
C ASP A 2 3.02 1.12 -6.38
N CYS A 3 4.15 1.69 -5.96
CA CYS A 3 4.27 2.32 -4.64
C CYS A 3 3.25 3.44 -4.42
N GLY A 4 3.05 4.32 -5.42
CA GLY A 4 2.08 5.41 -5.31
C GLY A 4 0.63 4.95 -5.13
N PRO A 5 0.07 4.14 -6.05
CA PRO A 5 -1.27 3.56 -5.89
C PRO A 5 -1.44 2.76 -4.60
N SER A 6 -0.41 2.03 -4.16
CA SER A 6 -0.44 1.28 -2.90
C SER A 6 -0.48 2.19 -1.68
N CYS A 7 0.30 3.27 -1.66
CA CYS A 7 0.24 4.28 -0.60
C CYS A 7 -1.15 4.95 -0.54
N LEU A 8 -1.71 5.31 -1.71
CA LEU A 8 -3.05 5.88 -1.77
C LEU A 8 -4.12 4.89 -1.25
N ALA A 9 -4.02 3.61 -1.61
CA ALA A 9 -4.91 2.56 -1.09
C ALA A 9 -4.83 2.43 0.44
N MET A 10 -3.63 2.53 1.01
CA MET A 10 -3.44 2.50 2.48
C MET A 10 -4.14 3.68 3.16
N ILE A 11 -4.04 4.89 2.59
CA ILE A 11 -4.70 6.08 3.13
C ILE A 11 -6.22 5.99 3.01
N VAL A 12 -6.73 5.56 1.85
CA VAL A 12 -8.17 5.34 1.64
C VAL A 12 -8.71 4.33 2.66
N LYS A 13 -7.98 3.25 2.90
CA LYS A 13 -8.33 2.24 3.89
C LYS A 13 -8.30 2.78 5.32
N TYR A 14 -7.34 3.65 5.63
CA TYR A 14 -7.29 4.34 6.93
C TYR A 14 -8.55 5.18 7.18
N TYR A 15 -9.08 5.85 6.15
CA TYR A 15 -10.32 6.60 6.23
C TYR A 15 -11.60 5.76 6.09
N GLY A 16 -11.47 4.42 6.15
CA GLY A 16 -12.60 3.50 6.24
C GLY A 16 -13.21 3.06 4.91
N LYS A 17 -12.55 3.34 3.78
CA LYS A 17 -12.98 2.88 2.45
C LYS A 17 -12.02 1.85 1.86
N ASP A 18 -12.53 1.02 0.97
CA ASP A 18 -11.71 0.04 0.22
C ASP A 18 -11.81 0.33 -1.27
N VAL A 19 -10.68 0.65 -1.88
CA VAL A 19 -10.59 0.90 -3.32
C VAL A 19 -9.58 -0.07 -3.92
N SER A 20 -9.93 -0.65 -5.07
CA SER A 20 -9.07 -1.61 -5.74
C SER A 20 -7.77 -0.93 -6.22
N ILE A 21 -6.62 -1.56 -5.93
CA ILE A 21 -5.32 -1.07 -6.41
C ILE A 21 -5.29 -0.97 -7.94
N GLU A 22 -6.00 -1.86 -8.65
CA GLU A 22 -6.10 -1.81 -10.12
C GLU A 22 -6.82 -0.55 -10.61
N GLN A 23 -7.85 -0.11 -9.89
CA GLN A 23 -8.54 1.15 -10.19
C GLN A 23 -7.62 2.34 -9.92
N LEU A 24 -6.92 2.36 -8.80
CA LEU A 24 -5.97 3.42 -8.47
C LEU A 24 -4.80 3.48 -9.45
N ARG A 25 -4.29 2.35 -9.93
CA ARG A 25 -3.28 2.31 -11.01
C ARG A 25 -3.75 3.01 -12.27
N LYS A 26 -4.99 2.76 -12.70
CA LYS A 26 -5.55 3.39 -13.91
C LYS A 26 -5.70 4.90 -13.75
N ILE A 27 -6.12 5.36 -12.56
CA ILE A 27 -6.34 6.79 -12.28
C ILE A 27 -5.00 7.51 -12.06
N CYS A 28 -4.02 6.87 -11.43
CA CYS A 28 -2.69 7.45 -11.20
C CYS A 28 -1.88 7.69 -12.48
N SER A 29 -2.39 7.30 -13.67
CA SER A 29 -1.73 7.52 -14.96
C SER A 29 -0.26 7.13 -14.93
N LEU A 30 0.01 5.83 -14.88
CA LEU A 30 1.37 5.26 -14.87
C LEU A 30 2.13 5.72 -16.13
N GLY A 31 3.06 6.67 -15.97
CA GLY A 31 4.06 6.99 -16.99
C GLY A 31 5.12 5.89 -17.13
N LYS A 32 6.00 6.01 -18.14
CA LYS A 32 7.13 5.07 -18.36
C LYS A 32 8.06 4.98 -17.13
N ASP A 33 8.17 6.09 -16.38
CA ASP A 33 9.07 6.22 -15.22
C ASP A 33 8.38 5.94 -13.87
N GLY A 34 7.15 5.45 -13.88
CA GLY A 34 6.35 5.21 -12.67
C GLY A 34 5.30 6.28 -12.41
N VAL A 35 4.80 6.33 -11.17
CA VAL A 35 3.78 7.30 -10.75
C VAL A 35 4.45 8.54 -10.18
N SER A 36 4.07 9.73 -10.67
CA SER A 36 4.50 10.99 -10.10
C SER A 36 3.65 11.38 -8.89
N LEU A 37 4.19 12.24 -8.01
CA LEU A 37 3.42 12.78 -6.89
C LEU A 37 2.15 13.51 -7.35
N LEU A 38 2.22 14.22 -8.49
CA LEU A 38 1.07 14.86 -9.11
C LEU A 38 0.03 13.83 -9.60
N GLY A 39 0.47 12.69 -10.11
CA GLY A 39 -0.41 11.59 -10.50
C GLY A 39 -1.17 11.01 -9.31
N ILE A 40 -0.47 10.85 -8.17
CA ILE A 40 -1.10 10.41 -6.92
C ILE A 40 -2.11 11.45 -6.41
N SER A 41 -1.74 12.75 -6.45
CA SER A 41 -2.61 13.85 -6.06
C SER A 41 -3.90 13.88 -6.87
N LYS A 42 -3.81 13.85 -8.21
CA LYS A 42 -4.99 13.83 -9.09
C LYS A 42 -5.87 12.59 -8.86
N ALA A 43 -5.26 11.43 -8.67
CA ALA A 43 -6.00 10.21 -8.35
C ALA A 43 -6.74 10.32 -7.01
N ALA A 44 -6.11 10.90 -6.00
CA ALA A 44 -6.71 11.15 -4.70
C ALA A 44 -7.90 12.13 -4.80
N GLU A 45 -7.76 13.20 -5.57
CA GLU A 45 -8.85 14.18 -5.82
C GLU A 45 -10.03 13.54 -6.56
N THR A 46 -9.77 12.66 -7.52
CA THR A 46 -10.83 11.93 -8.25
C THR A 46 -11.69 11.06 -7.33
N ILE A 47 -11.11 10.54 -6.25
CA ILE A 47 -11.84 9.74 -5.26
C ILE A 47 -12.38 10.56 -4.08
N GLY A 48 -12.30 11.90 -4.16
CA GLY A 48 -12.88 12.81 -3.18
C GLY A 48 -11.97 13.18 -2.01
N LEU A 49 -10.66 12.95 -2.11
CA LEU A 49 -9.70 13.46 -1.14
C LEU A 49 -9.20 14.84 -1.59
N LYS A 50 -9.03 15.76 -0.67
CA LYS A 50 -8.31 17.02 -0.90
C LYS A 50 -6.82 16.77 -0.71
N THR A 51 -5.98 17.31 -1.59
CA THR A 51 -4.53 17.11 -1.53
C THR A 51 -3.76 18.41 -1.46
N ILE A 52 -2.67 18.40 -0.71
CA ILE A 52 -1.71 19.51 -0.65
C ILE A 52 -0.30 18.88 -0.69
N GLY A 53 0.43 19.14 -1.79
CA GLY A 53 1.82 18.72 -1.95
C GLY A 53 2.76 19.86 -1.57
N GLY A 54 3.82 19.55 -0.82
CA GLY A 54 4.78 20.57 -0.39
C GLY A 54 6.12 20.02 0.06
N ARG A 55 7.07 20.94 0.25
CA ARG A 55 8.34 20.67 0.91
C ARG A 55 8.27 21.13 2.35
N LEU A 56 8.48 20.23 3.28
CA LEU A 56 8.29 20.43 4.70
C LEU A 56 9.56 20.08 5.47
N SER A 57 9.80 20.73 6.60
CA SER A 57 10.77 20.28 7.59
C SER A 57 10.19 19.15 8.44
N LEU A 58 11.03 18.36 9.10
CA LEU A 58 10.55 17.32 10.01
C LEU A 58 9.74 17.89 11.17
N ASN A 59 10.09 19.09 11.62
CA ASN A 59 9.37 19.76 12.70
C ASN A 59 7.92 20.10 12.27
N THR A 60 7.76 20.67 11.08
CA THR A 60 6.45 20.94 10.48
C THR A 60 5.65 19.65 10.30
N LEU A 61 6.29 18.61 9.75
CA LEU A 61 5.65 17.31 9.55
C LEU A 61 5.16 16.70 10.88
N ALA A 62 5.91 16.89 11.97
CA ALA A 62 5.58 16.30 13.27
C ALA A 62 4.54 17.08 14.07
N HIS A 63 4.38 18.38 13.84
CA HIS A 63 3.58 19.26 14.71
C HIS A 63 2.39 19.91 14.01
N GLU A 64 2.47 20.14 12.71
CA GLU A 64 1.48 20.95 11.99
C GLU A 64 0.66 20.11 11.00
N ILE A 65 1.10 18.88 10.72
CA ILE A 65 0.51 18.05 9.68
C ILE A 65 -0.36 16.95 10.27
N SER A 66 -1.57 16.82 9.72
CA SER A 66 -2.44 15.68 9.99
C SER A 66 -1.90 14.42 9.31
N LEU A 67 -1.69 13.37 10.09
CA LEU A 67 -1.29 12.07 9.58
C LEU A 67 -2.52 11.17 9.35
N PRO A 68 -2.48 10.26 8.38
CA PRO A 68 -1.34 9.83 7.57
C PRO A 68 -1.08 10.74 6.35
N CYS A 69 0.17 10.79 5.89
CA CYS A 69 0.56 11.46 4.67
C CYS A 69 1.50 10.59 3.82
N ILE A 70 1.60 10.87 2.52
CA ILE A 70 2.54 10.19 1.62
C ILE A 70 3.82 11.04 1.55
N VAL A 71 4.98 10.41 1.66
CA VAL A 71 6.27 11.08 1.53
C VAL A 71 7.08 10.47 0.39
N HIS A 72 7.88 11.32 -0.28
CA HIS A 72 8.79 10.90 -1.34
C HIS A 72 10.08 10.38 -0.72
N TRP A 73 10.35 9.11 -0.92
CA TRP A 73 11.39 8.34 -0.25
C TRP A 73 12.53 8.01 -1.21
N ASN A 74 13.77 8.25 -0.82
CA ASN A 74 14.95 8.02 -1.65
C ASN A 74 14.82 8.59 -3.08
N GLN A 75 13.99 9.60 -3.28
CA GLN A 75 13.75 10.28 -4.57
C GLN A 75 13.17 9.40 -5.70
N ASN A 76 12.84 8.15 -5.42
CA ASN A 76 12.33 7.19 -6.41
C ASN A 76 11.20 6.28 -5.90
N HIS A 77 10.79 6.45 -4.62
CA HIS A 77 9.81 5.61 -3.96
C HIS A 77 8.79 6.46 -3.17
N PHE A 78 7.64 5.90 -2.84
CA PHE A 78 6.63 6.53 -1.98
C PHE A 78 6.31 5.61 -0.81
N VAL A 79 6.22 6.21 0.37
CA VAL A 79 5.81 5.53 1.61
C VAL A 79 4.81 6.38 2.39
N VAL A 80 4.07 5.77 3.29
CA VAL A 80 3.08 6.45 4.14
C VAL A 80 3.66 6.65 5.53
N VAL A 81 3.73 7.89 5.99
CA VAL A 81 3.98 8.21 7.40
C VAL A 81 2.64 8.25 8.12
N TYR A 82 2.43 7.34 9.07
CA TYR A 82 1.14 7.23 9.76
C TYR A 82 1.18 7.65 11.24
N LYS A 83 2.37 7.78 11.81
CA LYS A 83 2.53 8.23 13.20
C LYS A 83 3.93 8.77 13.43
N ILE A 84 4.04 9.84 14.21
CA ILE A 84 5.29 10.39 14.71
C ILE A 84 5.17 10.51 16.23
N LYS A 85 6.12 9.98 16.98
CA LYS A 85 6.24 10.16 18.41
C LYS A 85 7.47 11.02 18.71
N LYS A 86 7.26 12.10 19.45
CA LYS A 86 8.35 12.91 20.00
C LYS A 86 8.62 12.45 21.42
N HIS A 87 9.85 12.10 21.72
CA HIS A 87 10.27 11.72 23.07
C HIS A 87 10.88 12.91 23.81
N ASN A 88 11.77 13.68 23.13
CA ASN A 88 12.42 14.88 23.65
C ASN A 88 12.59 15.90 22.51
N LYS A 89 13.21 17.07 22.78
CA LYS A 89 13.42 18.13 21.77
C LYS A 89 14.13 17.65 20.49
N GLU A 90 14.94 16.59 20.58
CA GLU A 90 15.75 16.08 19.44
C GLU A 90 15.39 14.63 19.04
N LYS A 91 14.71 13.87 19.90
CA LYS A 91 14.44 12.45 19.65
C LYS A 91 13.02 12.22 19.14
N TYR A 92 12.93 11.79 17.90
CA TYR A 92 11.68 11.39 17.24
C TYR A 92 11.72 9.91 16.87
N THR A 93 10.55 9.30 16.89
CA THR A 93 10.32 7.97 16.32
C THR A 93 9.24 8.11 15.25
N VAL A 94 9.59 7.79 14.01
CA VAL A 94 8.71 7.90 12.83
C VAL A 94 8.26 6.51 12.41
N TYR A 95 6.96 6.33 12.32
CA TYR A 95 6.33 5.08 11.91
C TYR A 95 5.88 5.18 10.46
N VAL A 96 6.40 4.30 9.65
CA VAL A 96 6.24 4.30 8.20
C VAL A 96 5.59 2.98 7.75
N ALA A 97 4.62 3.07 6.86
CA ALA A 97 4.11 1.93 6.12
C ALA A 97 4.68 1.98 4.69
N ASP A 98 5.58 1.06 4.40
CA ASP A 98 6.23 0.90 3.10
C ASP A 98 5.51 -0.19 2.31
N PRO A 99 5.00 0.08 1.09
CA PRO A 99 4.37 -0.94 0.25
C PRO A 99 5.24 -2.17 -0.04
N GLY A 100 6.57 -2.00 -0.03
CA GLY A 100 7.52 -3.08 -0.30
C GLY A 100 8.02 -3.82 0.94
N LYS A 101 8.05 -3.14 2.11
CA LYS A 101 8.65 -3.67 3.34
C LYS A 101 7.64 -3.88 4.48
N GLY A 102 6.42 -3.32 4.37
CA GLY A 102 5.44 -3.33 5.45
C GLY A 102 5.64 -2.20 6.47
N HIS A 103 5.34 -2.47 7.73
CA HIS A 103 5.50 -1.47 8.81
C HIS A 103 6.94 -1.42 9.28
N VAL A 104 7.55 -0.23 9.20
CA VAL A 104 8.93 0.03 9.62
C VAL A 104 8.96 1.23 10.56
N THR A 105 9.88 1.22 11.49
CA THR A 105 10.07 2.31 12.44
C THR A 105 11.48 2.87 12.27
N TYR A 106 11.58 4.19 12.18
CA TYR A 106 12.84 4.91 11.99
C TYR A 106 13.10 5.88 13.12
N THR A 107 14.36 6.07 13.46
CA THR A 107 14.83 7.22 14.23
C THR A 107 14.73 8.50 13.40
N LYS A 108 14.91 9.67 14.02
CA LYS A 108 14.94 10.96 13.31
C LYS A 108 16.00 10.97 12.22
N GLU A 109 17.19 10.52 12.56
CA GLU A 109 18.39 10.55 11.71
C GLU A 109 18.16 9.65 10.47
N GLU A 110 17.77 8.42 10.68
CA GLU A 110 17.47 7.45 9.61
C GLU A 110 16.34 7.93 8.71
N PHE A 111 15.26 8.48 9.29
CA PHE A 111 14.16 9.02 8.50
C PHE A 111 14.60 10.20 7.64
N CYS A 112 15.34 11.13 8.20
CA CYS A 112 15.85 12.30 7.48
C CYS A 112 16.79 11.92 6.34
N GLU A 113 17.69 10.95 6.54
CA GLU A 113 18.61 10.45 5.52
C GLU A 113 17.87 10.01 4.24
N HIS A 114 16.73 9.37 4.40
CA HIS A 114 15.95 8.86 3.28
C HIS A 114 14.92 9.85 2.71
N TRP A 115 14.41 10.76 3.55
CA TRP A 115 13.30 11.64 3.17
C TRP A 115 13.75 13.01 2.68
N ILE A 116 14.84 13.57 3.26
CA ILE A 116 15.30 14.92 2.91
C ILE A 116 15.77 14.94 1.46
N SER A 117 15.22 15.84 0.68
CA SER A 117 15.52 16.00 -0.74
C SER A 117 16.17 17.34 -1.08
N THR A 118 16.08 18.32 -0.19
CA THR A 118 16.54 19.69 -0.45
C THR A 118 17.01 20.35 0.85
N LYS A 119 18.06 21.12 0.74
CA LYS A 119 18.55 21.99 1.81
C LYS A 119 18.44 23.43 1.34
N THR A 120 17.50 24.19 1.91
CA THR A 120 17.22 25.58 1.51
C THR A 120 17.34 26.48 2.74
N ASN A 121 18.18 27.51 2.65
CA ASN A 121 18.43 28.45 3.76
C ASN A 121 18.86 27.78 5.09
N GLY A 122 19.63 26.69 5.01
CA GLY A 122 20.06 25.94 6.20
C GLY A 122 19.01 24.97 6.74
N GLU A 123 17.76 24.98 6.24
CA GLU A 123 16.73 24.03 6.61
C GLU A 123 16.68 22.84 5.69
N GLU A 124 16.62 21.65 6.29
CA GLU A 124 16.46 20.38 5.60
C GLU A 124 14.96 20.11 5.36
N LYS A 125 14.58 19.92 4.09
CA LYS A 125 13.19 19.73 3.68
C LYS A 125 13.03 18.48 2.82
N GLY A 126 11.97 17.72 3.12
CA GLY A 126 11.51 16.59 2.32
C GLY A 126 10.18 16.88 1.67
N ILE A 127 9.82 16.09 0.65
CA ILE A 127 8.57 16.24 -0.09
C ILE A 127 7.52 15.37 0.57
N ALA A 128 6.34 15.95 0.83
CA ALA A 128 5.17 15.24 1.35
C ALA A 128 3.90 15.63 0.57
N LEU A 129 2.97 14.71 0.49
CA LEU A 129 1.60 14.89 0.00
C LEU A 129 0.65 14.61 1.15
N LEU A 130 -0.07 15.64 1.55
CA LEU A 130 -1.10 15.62 2.57
C LEU A 130 -2.41 15.24 1.91
N LEU A 131 -3.22 14.43 2.58
CA LEU A 131 -4.49 13.96 2.04
C LEU A 131 -5.54 14.05 3.16
N GLU A 132 -6.62 14.75 2.85
CA GLU A 132 -7.75 14.93 3.77
C GLU A 132 -9.05 14.49 3.09
N PRO A 133 -9.91 13.71 3.77
CA PRO A 133 -11.19 13.31 3.21
C PRO A 133 -12.15 14.53 3.17
N THR A 134 -12.84 14.70 2.05
CA THR A 134 -13.90 15.68 1.89
C THR A 134 -15.27 15.03 2.12
N GLU A 135 -16.34 15.83 2.19
CA GLU A 135 -17.71 15.31 2.22
C GLU A 135 -18.01 14.41 1.01
N GLN A 136 -17.46 14.75 -0.16
CA GLN A 136 -17.60 13.95 -1.38
C GLN A 136 -16.94 12.57 -1.25
N PHE A 137 -15.83 12.46 -0.52
CA PHE A 137 -15.20 11.19 -0.24
C PHE A 137 -16.18 10.26 0.47
N TYR A 138 -16.91 10.72 1.47
CA TYR A 138 -17.88 9.91 2.21
C TYR A 138 -19.23 9.75 1.47
N ALA A 139 -19.63 10.73 0.64
CA ALA A 139 -20.86 10.67 -0.14
C ALA A 139 -20.79 9.75 -1.36
N GLN A 140 -19.62 9.56 -1.94
CA GLN A 140 -19.40 8.54 -2.95
C GLN A 140 -19.60 7.17 -2.30
N ASN A 141 -20.79 6.62 -2.44
CA ASN A 141 -21.08 5.23 -2.08
C ASN A 141 -20.00 4.37 -2.71
N ASP A 142 -19.45 3.45 -1.91
CA ASP A 142 -18.42 2.49 -2.30
C ASP A 142 -18.60 2.07 -3.75
N THR A 143 -17.77 2.64 -4.63
CA THR A 143 -17.67 2.14 -5.99
C THR A 143 -17.11 0.73 -5.87
N LYS A 144 -18.05 -0.18 -5.55
CA LYS A 144 -17.90 -1.63 -5.47
C LYS A 144 -16.52 -2.03 -4.96
N ALA A 145 -16.38 -2.05 -3.64
CA ALA A 145 -15.42 -2.97 -3.02
C ALA A 145 -15.56 -4.28 -3.79
N VAL A 146 -14.53 -4.66 -4.55
CA VAL A 146 -14.55 -5.95 -5.25
C VAL A 146 -14.57 -6.98 -4.13
N PRO A 147 -15.71 -7.67 -3.88
CA PRO A 147 -15.83 -8.51 -2.72
C PRO A 147 -14.70 -9.54 -2.77
N THR A 148 -14.14 -9.85 -1.62
CA THR A 148 -13.09 -10.87 -1.42
C THR A 148 -13.45 -12.19 -2.12
N GLN A 149 -14.74 -12.45 -2.35
CA GLN A 149 -15.27 -13.54 -3.18
C GLN A 149 -14.75 -13.57 -4.63
N ARG A 150 -14.31 -12.43 -5.22
CA ARG A 150 -13.72 -12.45 -6.58
C ARG A 150 -12.31 -13.06 -6.59
N ARG A 151 -11.56 -12.98 -5.50
CA ARG A 151 -10.24 -13.63 -5.40
C ARG A 151 -10.37 -15.15 -5.41
N VAL A 152 -11.34 -15.68 -4.68
CA VAL A 152 -11.63 -17.12 -4.67
C VAL A 152 -12.21 -17.59 -6.02
N LYS A 153 -13.07 -16.78 -6.65
CA LYS A 153 -13.66 -17.10 -7.97
C LYS A 153 -12.60 -17.10 -9.09
N PHE A 154 -11.59 -16.24 -9.01
CA PHE A 154 -10.45 -16.24 -9.92
C PHE A 154 -9.61 -17.50 -9.77
N LEU A 155 -9.27 -17.88 -8.52
CA LEU A 155 -8.59 -19.15 -8.20
C LEU A 155 -9.40 -20.34 -8.72
N TRP A 156 -10.73 -20.34 -8.54
CA TRP A 156 -11.62 -21.41 -9.00
C TRP A 156 -11.65 -21.53 -10.51
N ASN A 157 -11.67 -20.41 -11.24
CA ASN A 157 -11.60 -20.41 -12.70
C ASN A 157 -10.22 -20.89 -13.22
N TYR A 158 -9.15 -20.60 -12.50
CA TYR A 158 -7.80 -21.09 -12.82
C TYR A 158 -7.69 -22.58 -12.55
N LEU A 159 -8.22 -23.06 -11.42
CA LEU A 159 -8.29 -24.48 -11.07
C LEU A 159 -9.14 -25.29 -12.05
N LYS A 160 -10.25 -24.74 -12.57
CA LYS A 160 -11.07 -25.41 -13.60
C LYS A 160 -10.32 -25.75 -14.87
N LYS A 161 -9.33 -24.94 -15.25
CA LYS A 161 -8.48 -25.21 -16.42
C LYS A 161 -7.58 -26.44 -16.22
N TYR A 162 -7.24 -26.75 -14.99
CA TYR A 162 -6.34 -27.86 -14.63
C TYR A 162 -7.06 -29.01 -13.92
N LYS A 163 -8.41 -29.07 -13.99
CA LYS A 163 -9.21 -30.09 -13.31
C LYS A 163 -8.76 -31.54 -13.61
N ARG A 164 -8.25 -31.78 -14.83
CA ARG A 164 -7.76 -33.10 -15.27
C ARG A 164 -6.54 -33.56 -14.48
N PHE A 165 -5.61 -32.65 -14.23
CA PHE A 165 -4.43 -32.93 -13.41
C PHE A 165 -4.79 -33.12 -11.93
N PHE A 166 -5.75 -32.34 -11.44
CA PHE A 166 -6.26 -32.49 -10.08
C PHE A 166 -6.97 -33.82 -9.85
N THR A 167 -7.81 -34.26 -10.80
CA THR A 167 -8.45 -35.56 -10.72
C THR A 167 -7.45 -36.71 -10.79
N GLN A 168 -6.41 -36.62 -11.63
CA GLN A 168 -5.33 -37.60 -11.68
C GLN A 168 -4.54 -37.68 -10.38
N LEU A 169 -4.25 -36.54 -9.77
CA LEU A 169 -3.53 -36.46 -8.50
C LEU A 169 -4.34 -37.07 -7.35
N ILE A 170 -5.63 -36.77 -7.26
CA ILE A 170 -6.54 -37.35 -6.26
C ILE A 170 -6.67 -38.86 -6.47
N LEU A 171 -6.83 -39.30 -7.73
CA LEU A 171 -6.95 -40.73 -8.05
C LEU A 171 -5.66 -41.48 -7.69
N GLY A 172 -4.50 -40.90 -8.00
CA GLY A 172 -3.20 -41.48 -7.63
C GLY A 172 -2.99 -41.61 -6.12
N LEU A 173 -3.39 -40.56 -5.36
CA LEU A 173 -3.34 -40.60 -3.89
C LEU A 173 -4.28 -41.67 -3.31
N LEU A 174 -5.50 -41.79 -3.83
CA LEU A 174 -6.46 -42.80 -3.41
C LEU A 174 -5.97 -44.21 -3.71
N LEU A 175 -5.45 -44.44 -4.93
CA LEU A 175 -4.90 -45.75 -5.31
C LEU A 175 -3.67 -46.11 -4.44
N GLY A 176 -2.77 -45.16 -4.21
CA GLY A 176 -1.61 -45.35 -3.35
C GLY A 176 -1.97 -45.68 -1.92
N SER A 177 -2.96 -44.98 -1.35
CA SER A 177 -3.45 -45.26 0.01
C SER A 177 -4.14 -46.62 0.10
N LEU A 178 -4.88 -47.02 -0.93
CA LEU A 178 -5.59 -48.32 -0.98
C LEU A 178 -4.58 -49.47 -1.08
N LEU A 179 -3.54 -49.34 -1.90
CA LEU A 179 -2.46 -50.32 -1.99
C LEU A 179 -1.72 -50.47 -0.66
N GLN A 180 -1.45 -49.35 0.02
CA GLN A 180 -0.77 -49.34 1.31
C GLN A 180 -1.58 -50.01 2.42
N LEU A 181 -2.91 -49.99 2.32
CA LEU A 181 -3.83 -50.64 3.25
C LEU A 181 -3.93 -52.15 2.99
N ILE A 182 -3.78 -52.60 1.73
CA ILE A 182 -3.85 -54.01 1.34
C ILE A 182 -2.54 -54.74 1.59
N PHE A 183 -1.39 -54.06 1.47
CA PHE A 183 -0.05 -54.63 1.55
C PHE A 183 0.20 -55.47 2.88
N PRO A 184 -0.20 -54.99 4.06
CA PRO A 184 -0.02 -55.77 5.31
C PRO A 184 -0.93 -56.99 5.41
N PHE A 185 -1.93 -57.17 4.56
CA PHE A 185 -2.79 -58.37 4.53
C PHE A 185 -2.32 -59.44 3.52
N LEU A 186 -1.27 -59.13 2.72
CA LEU A 186 -0.70 -60.01 1.72
C LEU A 186 0.63 -60.66 2.17
N THR A 187 1.17 -60.18 3.28
CA THR A 187 2.36 -60.74 3.95
C THR A 187 1.95 -61.44 5.24
#